data_38faff8acf35f7c7d855673ce0262dc7
#
_entry.id   38faff8acf35f7c7d855673ce0262dc7
#
_cell.length_a   1.000
_cell.length_b   1.000
_cell.length_c   1.000
_cell.angle_alpha   90.00
_cell.angle_beta   90.00
_cell.angle_gamma   90.00
#
_symmetry.space_group_name_H-M   'P 1'
#
loop_
_entity.id
_entity.type
_entity.pdbx_description
1 polymer ?
#
loop_
_entity_poly.entity_id
_entity_poly.type
_entity_poly.pdbx_seq_one_letter_code
_entity_poly.pdbx_strand_id
1 'polypeptide(L)'
;VIDDDMCGAILRSVRGVEMTDTAIDLDRIEAVATGEGHYLGEAQTLDLMKTEYTYPNLGNRQSIADWQDAGSRTIWDVAVDRTAELLTRHPTHLPKDREAAIRAAFDIRLPEGS
;
A
#
# COMPACT_ATOMS: atom_id res chain seq x y z
N VAL A 1 -0.19 -8.01 7.11
CA VAL A 1 0.42 -6.69 6.90
C VAL A 1 1.22 -6.69 5.60
N ILE A 2 2.23 -7.58 5.42
CA ILE A 2 3.00 -7.63 4.15
C ILE A 2 2.09 -8.00 2.98
N ASP A 3 1.27 -9.04 3.13
CA ASP A 3 0.34 -9.49 2.08
C ASP A 3 -0.66 -8.39 1.69
N ASP A 4 -1.13 -7.61 2.65
CA ASP A 4 -2.03 -6.49 2.41
C ASP A 4 -1.39 -5.43 1.50
N ASP A 5 -0.14 -5.07 1.78
CA ASP A 5 0.63 -4.13 0.96
C ASP A 5 0.88 -4.67 -0.47
N MET A 6 1.18 -5.96 -0.59
CA MET A 6 1.32 -6.63 -1.89
C MET A 6 -0.01 -6.75 -2.63
N CYS A 7 -1.10 -7.05 -1.93
CA CYS A 7 -2.45 -7.12 -2.52
C CYS A 7 -2.87 -5.79 -3.13
N GLY A 8 -2.48 -4.67 -2.56
CA GLY A 8 -2.72 -3.34 -3.14
C GLY A 8 -2.17 -3.22 -4.57
N ALA A 9 -0.93 -3.65 -4.79
CA ALA A 9 -0.30 -3.64 -6.12
C ALA A 9 -0.96 -4.63 -7.08
N ILE A 10 -1.31 -5.83 -6.60
CA ILE A 10 -2.00 -6.85 -7.39
C ILE A 10 -3.38 -6.34 -7.82
N LEU A 11 -4.17 -5.80 -6.92
CA LEU A 11 -5.50 -5.26 -7.21
C LEU A 11 -5.42 -4.09 -8.21
N ARG A 12 -4.40 -3.23 -8.10
CA ARG A 12 -4.18 -2.19 -9.09
C ARG A 12 -3.91 -2.78 -10.48
N SER A 13 -3.11 -3.84 -10.56
CA SER A 13 -2.82 -4.54 -11.82
C SER A 13 -4.07 -5.23 -12.39
N VAL A 14 -4.88 -5.84 -11.54
CA VAL A 14 -6.14 -6.51 -11.94
C VAL A 14 -7.17 -5.49 -12.47
N ARG A 15 -7.22 -4.29 -11.91
CA ARG A 15 -8.07 -3.20 -12.41
C ARG A 15 -7.75 -2.85 -13.88
N GLY A 16 -6.50 -3.04 -14.28
CA GLY A 16 -6.03 -2.75 -15.63
C GLY A 16 -5.89 -1.25 -15.90
N VAL A 17 -5.82 -0.91 -17.18
CA VAL A 17 -5.71 0.46 -17.69
C VAL A 17 -6.98 0.78 -18.47
N GLU A 18 -7.60 1.92 -18.19
CA GLU A 18 -8.72 2.41 -18.97
C GLU A 18 -8.26 2.77 -20.39
N MET A 19 -8.93 2.20 -21.40
CA MET A 19 -8.65 2.45 -22.80
C MET A 19 -9.69 3.43 -23.34
N THR A 20 -9.48 4.72 -23.09
CA THR A 20 -10.32 5.81 -23.56
C THR A 20 -9.49 6.77 -24.42
N ASP A 21 -10.14 7.55 -25.26
CA ASP A 21 -9.46 8.57 -26.07
C ASP A 21 -8.72 9.58 -25.18
N THR A 22 -9.29 9.88 -24.01
CA THR A 22 -8.65 10.76 -23.01
C THR A 22 -7.41 10.13 -22.38
N ALA A 23 -7.39 8.79 -22.22
CA ALA A 23 -6.24 8.10 -21.66
C ALA A 23 -5.08 7.99 -22.66
N ILE A 24 -5.41 7.89 -23.96
CA ILE A 24 -4.41 7.86 -25.05
C ILE A 24 -3.84 9.25 -25.33
N ASP A 25 -4.69 10.28 -25.31
CA ASP A 25 -4.36 11.71 -25.43
C ASP A 25 -3.25 12.02 -26.48
N LEU A 26 -3.57 11.78 -27.75
CA LEU A 26 -2.63 11.97 -28.85
C LEU A 26 -2.12 13.41 -28.95
N ASP A 27 -2.98 14.39 -28.69
CA ASP A 27 -2.63 15.81 -28.74
C ASP A 27 -1.52 16.13 -27.71
N ARG A 28 -1.62 15.51 -26.53
CA ARG A 28 -0.60 15.65 -25.49
C ARG A 28 0.70 14.97 -25.85
N ILE A 29 0.64 13.78 -26.47
CA ILE A 29 1.84 13.11 -26.98
C ILE A 29 2.55 14.00 -27.98
N GLU A 30 1.82 14.62 -28.92
CA GLU A 30 2.39 15.55 -29.88
C GLU A 30 2.99 16.80 -29.21
N ALA A 31 2.27 17.39 -28.26
CA ALA A 31 2.73 18.57 -27.54
C ALA A 31 4.03 18.30 -26.76
N VAL A 32 4.12 17.17 -26.07
CA VAL A 32 5.32 16.79 -25.33
C VAL A 32 6.48 16.45 -26.28
N ALA A 33 6.21 15.72 -27.36
CA ALA A 33 7.24 15.30 -28.31
C ALA A 33 7.86 16.51 -29.05
N THR A 34 7.06 17.55 -29.31
CA THR A 34 7.51 18.79 -29.98
C THR A 34 7.96 19.88 -29.00
N GLY A 35 7.67 19.72 -27.71
CA GLY A 35 7.98 20.67 -26.64
C GLY A 35 9.16 20.22 -25.77
N GLU A 36 8.89 20.04 -24.46
CA GLU A 36 9.92 19.75 -23.44
C GLU A 36 10.50 18.32 -23.50
N GLY A 37 9.87 17.39 -24.24
CA GLY A 37 10.34 16.03 -24.42
C GLY A 37 10.15 15.11 -23.21
N HIS A 38 9.40 15.52 -22.18
CA HIS A 38 9.08 14.70 -21.02
C HIS A 38 7.71 15.04 -20.39
N TYR A 39 7.10 14.05 -19.74
CA TYR A 39 5.77 14.18 -19.15
C TYR A 39 5.75 14.66 -17.68
N LEU A 40 6.91 14.83 -17.05
CA LEU A 40 7.00 15.09 -15.59
C LEU A 40 6.35 16.42 -15.16
N GLY A 41 6.33 17.42 -16.05
CA GLY A 41 5.71 18.73 -15.81
C GLY A 41 4.22 18.78 -16.12
N GLU A 42 3.67 17.74 -16.73
CA GLU A 42 2.28 17.72 -17.18
C GLU A 42 1.30 17.57 -16.02
N ALA A 43 0.26 18.39 -15.98
CA ALA A 43 -0.77 18.34 -14.95
C ALA A 43 -1.47 16.97 -14.90
N GLN A 44 -1.73 16.35 -16.05
CA GLN A 44 -2.32 15.02 -16.13
C GLN A 44 -1.42 13.97 -15.45
N THR A 45 -0.10 14.04 -15.67
CA THR A 45 0.84 13.11 -15.00
C THR A 45 0.76 13.24 -13.49
N LEU A 46 0.72 14.47 -12.96
CA LEU A 46 0.62 14.72 -11.52
C LEU A 46 -0.71 14.21 -10.93
N ASP A 47 -1.81 14.34 -11.67
CA ASP A 47 -3.11 13.85 -11.22
C ASP A 47 -3.19 12.31 -11.28
N LEU A 48 -2.69 11.71 -12.36
CA LEU A 48 -2.65 10.25 -12.49
C LEU A 48 -1.70 9.59 -11.48
N MET A 49 -0.64 10.26 -11.07
CA MET A 49 0.23 9.75 -10.00
C MET A 49 -0.53 9.54 -8.68
N LYS A 50 -1.56 10.33 -8.40
CA LYS A 50 -2.36 10.21 -7.18
C LYS A 50 -3.37 9.05 -7.22
N THR A 51 -3.85 8.68 -8.41
CA THR A 51 -4.95 7.72 -8.60
C THR A 51 -4.49 6.39 -9.20
N GLU A 52 -3.47 6.43 -10.04
CA GLU A 52 -3.02 5.26 -10.81
C GLU A 52 -1.78 4.57 -10.23
N TYR A 53 -0.99 5.28 -9.43
CA TYR A 53 0.18 4.69 -8.78
C TYR A 53 -0.19 4.06 -7.45
N THR A 54 0.36 2.89 -7.20
CA THR A 54 0.30 2.26 -5.88
C THR A 54 1.54 2.65 -5.10
N TYR A 55 1.34 3.28 -3.96
CA TYR A 55 2.41 3.63 -3.03
C TYR A 55 2.41 2.62 -1.89
N PRO A 56 3.38 1.69 -1.84
CA PRO A 56 3.46 0.71 -0.77
C PRO A 56 3.74 1.41 0.58
N ASN A 57 3.15 0.88 1.64
CA ASN A 57 3.37 1.37 3.00
C ASN A 57 4.61 0.74 3.66
N LEU A 58 4.96 -0.47 3.24
CA LEU A 58 6.08 -1.23 3.79
C LEU A 58 7.26 -1.28 2.83
N GLY A 59 6.99 -1.27 1.53
CA GLY A 59 8.01 -1.34 0.49
C GLY A 59 8.88 -0.09 0.47
N ASN A 60 10.19 -0.25 0.57
CA ASN A 60 11.14 0.84 0.48
C ASN A 60 11.33 1.28 -0.97
N ARG A 61 11.26 2.58 -1.21
CA ARG A 61 11.48 3.22 -2.53
C ARG A 61 12.63 4.22 -2.52
N GLN A 62 13.44 4.24 -1.48
CA GLN A 62 14.64 5.07 -1.37
C GLN A 62 15.75 4.57 -2.31
N SER A 63 16.74 5.40 -2.56
CA SER A 63 17.98 4.93 -3.15
C SER A 63 18.70 3.97 -2.20
N ILE A 64 19.60 3.14 -2.72
CA ILE A 64 20.38 2.21 -1.90
C ILE A 64 21.17 2.96 -0.82
N ALA A 65 21.76 4.11 -1.17
CA ALA A 65 22.52 4.94 -0.25
C ALA A 65 21.63 5.46 0.90
N ASP A 66 20.49 6.06 0.57
CA ASP A 66 19.55 6.57 1.59
C ASP A 66 19.01 5.46 2.49
N TRP A 67 18.75 4.27 1.93
CA TRP A 67 18.31 3.11 2.71
C TRP A 67 19.40 2.63 3.68
N GLN A 68 20.67 2.60 3.25
CA GLN A 68 21.80 2.26 4.10
C GLN A 68 21.98 3.28 5.23
N ASP A 69 21.92 4.56 4.91
CA ASP A 69 22.02 5.66 5.88
C ASP A 69 20.86 5.64 6.89
N ALA A 70 19.68 5.21 6.45
CA ALA A 70 18.51 5.01 7.32
C ALA A 70 18.54 3.72 8.15
N GLY A 71 19.64 2.96 8.14
CA GLY A 71 19.84 1.77 8.99
C GLY A 71 19.43 0.45 8.34
N SER A 72 19.32 0.40 7.02
CA SER A 72 19.13 -0.83 6.21
C SER A 72 17.95 -1.71 6.66
N ARG A 73 16.85 -1.11 7.11
CA ARG A 73 15.69 -1.84 7.59
C ARG A 73 15.04 -2.66 6.48
N THR A 74 14.78 -3.92 6.74
CA THR A 74 14.07 -4.80 5.82
C THR A 74 12.56 -4.56 5.87
N ILE A 75 11.83 -5.04 4.86
CA ILE A 75 10.35 -5.02 4.87
C ILE A 75 9.79 -5.78 6.08
N TRP A 76 10.49 -6.81 6.56
CA TRP A 76 10.10 -7.57 7.74
C TRP A 76 10.18 -6.73 9.01
N ASP A 77 11.26 -5.98 9.19
CA ASP A 77 11.43 -5.10 10.36
C ASP A 77 10.32 -4.04 10.42
N VAL A 78 9.99 -3.44 9.27
CA VAL A 78 8.92 -2.45 9.17
C VAL A 78 7.55 -3.11 9.45
N ALA A 79 7.32 -4.31 8.94
CA ALA A 79 6.07 -5.03 9.14
C ALA A 79 5.85 -5.44 10.60
N VAL A 80 6.91 -5.82 11.32
CA VAL A 80 6.85 -6.14 12.76
C VAL A 80 6.39 -4.91 13.56
N ASP A 81 7.01 -3.75 13.33
CA ASP A 81 6.63 -2.52 14.00
C ASP A 81 5.19 -2.11 13.67
N ARG A 82 4.82 -2.22 12.40
CA ARG A 82 3.45 -1.92 11.96
C ARG A 82 2.43 -2.86 12.60
N THR A 83 2.77 -4.13 12.75
CA THR A 83 1.91 -5.10 13.43
C THR A 83 1.72 -4.73 14.90
N ALA A 84 2.80 -4.39 15.59
CA ALA A 84 2.74 -3.94 16.99
C ALA A 84 1.85 -2.70 17.12
N GLU A 85 2.00 -1.72 16.24
CA GLU A 85 1.14 -0.52 16.22
C GLU A 85 -0.35 -0.87 16.02
N LEU A 86 -0.67 -1.73 15.07
CA LEU A 86 -2.04 -2.14 14.79
C LEU A 86 -2.67 -2.87 15.97
N LEU A 87 -1.92 -3.73 16.64
CA LEU A 87 -2.39 -4.44 17.83
C LEU A 87 -2.74 -3.48 18.98
N THR A 88 -2.03 -2.38 19.13
CA THR A 88 -2.35 -1.37 20.17
C THR A 88 -3.64 -0.60 19.87
N ARG A 89 -4.03 -0.51 18.61
CA ARG A 89 -5.20 0.25 18.16
C ARG A 89 -6.48 -0.60 18.03
N HIS A 90 -6.36 -1.93 18.17
CA HIS A 90 -7.46 -2.83 17.92
C HIS A 90 -8.42 -2.86 19.12
N PRO A 91 -9.62 -2.25 19.03
CA PRO A 91 -10.61 -2.36 20.07
C PRO A 91 -11.16 -3.79 20.11
N THR A 92 -11.32 -4.34 21.30
CA THR A 92 -12.00 -5.63 21.48
C THR A 92 -13.48 -5.45 21.14
N HIS A 93 -13.91 -5.93 19.99
CA HIS A 93 -15.30 -5.81 19.52
C HIS A 93 -16.21 -6.93 20.03
N LEU A 94 -15.65 -7.99 20.62
CA LEU A 94 -16.43 -9.09 21.14
C LEU A 94 -16.87 -8.81 22.58
N PRO A 95 -18.17 -8.92 22.89
CA PRO A 95 -18.65 -8.97 24.26
C PRO A 95 -17.98 -10.12 25.03
N LYS A 96 -17.60 -9.88 26.28
CA LYS A 96 -16.87 -10.87 27.12
C LYS A 96 -17.56 -12.21 27.25
N ASP A 97 -18.88 -12.22 27.31
CA ASP A 97 -19.71 -13.44 27.37
C ASP A 97 -19.56 -14.26 26.07
N ARG A 98 -19.52 -13.62 24.92
CA ARG A 98 -19.30 -14.28 23.64
C ARG A 98 -17.86 -14.78 23.48
N GLU A 99 -16.90 -14.01 23.90
CA GLU A 99 -15.50 -14.44 23.91
C GLU A 99 -15.34 -15.70 24.78
N ALA A 100 -15.88 -15.71 26.00
CA ALA A 100 -15.84 -16.85 26.88
C ALA A 100 -16.52 -18.09 26.27
N ALA A 101 -17.67 -17.93 25.61
CA ALA A 101 -18.37 -19.03 24.94
C ALA A 101 -17.54 -19.60 23.77
N ILE A 102 -16.89 -18.77 22.99
CA ILE A 102 -16.00 -19.20 21.87
C ILE A 102 -14.79 -19.96 22.43
N ARG A 103 -14.14 -19.42 23.47
CA ARG A 103 -12.98 -20.08 24.11
C ARG A 103 -13.34 -21.42 24.76
N ALA A 104 -14.56 -21.55 25.27
CA ALA A 104 -15.05 -22.81 25.80
C ALA A 104 -15.33 -23.87 24.70
N ALA A 105 -15.69 -23.43 23.51
CA ALA A 105 -16.02 -24.30 22.39
C ALA A 105 -14.80 -24.69 21.52
N PHE A 106 -13.75 -23.86 21.52
CA PHE A 106 -12.58 -24.01 20.65
C PHE A 106 -11.27 -23.85 21.43
N ASP A 107 -10.25 -24.65 21.11
CA ASP A 107 -8.89 -24.51 21.67
C ASP A 107 -8.19 -23.27 21.08
N ILE A 108 -8.45 -22.11 21.66
CA ILE A 108 -7.86 -20.84 21.26
C ILE A 108 -6.58 -20.59 22.07
N ARG A 109 -5.44 -20.55 21.37
CA ARG A 109 -4.11 -20.41 21.97
C ARG A 109 -3.65 -18.95 22.16
N LEU A 110 -4.48 -17.98 21.77
CA LEU A 110 -4.19 -16.57 22.01
C LEU A 110 -4.51 -16.18 23.46
N PRO A 111 -3.68 -15.35 24.10
CA PRO A 111 -3.95 -14.86 25.46
C PRO A 111 -5.26 -14.06 25.51
N GLU A 112 -5.92 -14.06 26.66
CA GLU A 112 -7.12 -13.26 26.87
C GLU A 112 -6.77 -11.76 26.82
N GLY A 113 -7.56 -11.01 26.08
CA GLY A 113 -7.41 -9.56 25.99
C GLY A 113 -6.30 -9.06 25.05
N SER A 114 -5.91 -9.90 24.09
CA SER A 114 -4.97 -9.50 23.02
C SER A 114 -5.66 -8.72 21.93
#